data_78d6d491cff6602315f8b1d87cfcc0ba
#
_entry.id   78d6d491cff6602315f8b1d87cfcc0ba
#
_cell.length_a   1.000
_cell.length_b   1.000
_cell.length_c   1.000
_cell.angle_alpha   90.00
_cell.angle_beta   90.00
_cell.angle_gamma   90.00
#
_symmetry.space_group_name_H-M   'P 1'
#
loop_
_entity.id
_entity.type
_entity.pdbx_description
1 polymer ?
#
loop_
_entity_poly.entity_id
_entity_poly.type
_entity_poly.pdbx_seq_one_letter_code
_entity_poly.pdbx_strand_id
1 'polypeptide(L)'
;QRQMCIRDSNGPILTIRKFPNQPITIQTLIEIGSITREAAEFLKSLVIAGYNIFISGGTGSGKTTFLNALSCFIPETERLITVEDSAELQIQGIANLVRLEAREANLEGKNAVSIRDLLRSALRMRPDRIILGEVRDAAACELLTAMNTGHDGSLSTGHANSPQDMLNRLETLVLMGMDIPLEAVRSQIASAIDIVVQLGRLRDRSRKVLTIAEVAGMQEGHIVLRDIFQFQERGEAEDGTVVGNLQWTGAKLSQTTKLELAGVKVPCG
;
A
#
# COMPACT_ATOMS: atom_id res chain seq x y z
N GLN A 1 13.24 -16.50 -1.60
CA GLN A 1 12.45 -17.22 -2.64
C GLN A 1 13.36 -17.60 -3.80
N ARG A 2 13.29 -18.85 -4.20
CA ARG A 2 13.96 -19.36 -5.40
C ARG A 2 12.91 -19.46 -6.51
N GLN A 3 13.05 -18.67 -7.57
CA GLN A 3 12.32 -18.93 -8.81
C GLN A 3 13.26 -19.64 -9.77
N MET A 4 12.88 -20.84 -10.16
CA MET A 4 13.60 -21.64 -11.13
C MET A 4 12.83 -21.63 -12.45
N CYS A 5 13.39 -21.02 -13.49
CA CYS A 5 12.85 -21.11 -14.82
C CYS A 5 13.29 -22.46 -15.43
N ILE A 6 12.35 -23.36 -15.70
CA ILE A 6 12.62 -24.77 -16.02
C ILE A 6 13.11 -24.97 -17.46
N ARG A 7 12.85 -24.01 -18.37
CA ARG A 7 13.32 -24.06 -19.76
C ARG A 7 13.65 -22.67 -20.27
N ASP A 8 14.91 -22.41 -20.44
CA ASP A 8 15.43 -21.32 -21.27
C ASP A 8 16.32 -21.96 -22.36
N SER A 9 16.47 -21.30 -23.51
CA SER A 9 17.36 -21.69 -24.59
C SER A 9 18.83 -21.75 -24.16
N ASN A 10 19.20 -21.08 -23.08
CA ASN A 10 20.55 -21.03 -22.52
C ASN A 10 20.77 -21.98 -21.31
N GLY A 11 19.78 -22.80 -20.95
CA GLY A 11 19.84 -23.72 -19.81
C GLY A 11 19.12 -23.23 -18.54
N PRO A 12 19.31 -23.87 -17.38
CA PRO A 12 18.60 -23.54 -16.17
C PRO A 12 19.09 -22.20 -15.60
N ILE A 13 18.13 -21.28 -15.32
CA ILE A 13 18.38 -19.98 -14.70
C ILE A 13 17.88 -20.01 -13.26
N LEU A 14 18.72 -19.58 -12.32
CA LEU A 14 18.38 -19.42 -10.91
C LEU A 14 18.39 -17.94 -10.54
N THR A 15 17.23 -17.42 -10.14
CA THR A 15 17.09 -16.06 -9.59
C THR A 15 16.91 -16.16 -8.07
N ILE A 16 17.76 -15.45 -7.31
CA ILE A 16 17.70 -15.40 -5.85
C ILE A 16 17.36 -13.98 -5.42
N ARG A 17 16.20 -13.80 -4.79
CA ARG A 17 15.83 -12.56 -4.12
C ARG A 17 16.39 -12.58 -2.69
N LYS A 18 17.32 -11.68 -2.41
CA LYS A 18 17.88 -11.51 -1.05
C LYS A 18 17.02 -10.54 -0.27
N PHE A 19 16.67 -10.91 0.96
CA PHE A 19 16.04 -10.00 1.89
C PHE A 19 17.12 -9.24 2.67
N PRO A 20 16.96 -7.93 2.92
CA PRO A 20 17.88 -7.19 3.78
C PRO A 20 17.80 -7.73 5.22
N ASN A 21 18.95 -7.77 5.90
CA ASN A 21 19.02 -8.22 7.30
C ASN A 21 18.31 -7.27 8.27
N GLN A 22 18.20 -6.00 7.89
CA GLN A 22 17.47 -4.98 8.64
C GLN A 22 16.45 -4.30 7.72
N PRO A 23 15.21 -4.10 8.17
CA PRO A 23 14.20 -3.38 7.39
C PRO A 23 14.65 -1.93 7.18
N ILE A 24 14.36 -1.40 5.99
CA ILE A 24 14.58 0.00 5.67
C ILE A 24 13.57 0.84 6.46
N THR A 25 14.07 1.78 7.24
CA THR A 25 13.24 2.67 8.06
C THR A 25 12.77 3.89 7.26
N ILE A 26 11.75 4.59 7.77
CA ILE A 26 11.31 5.86 7.17
C ILE A 26 12.43 6.91 7.20
N GLN A 27 13.27 6.91 8.24
CA GLN A 27 14.41 7.81 8.33
C GLN A 27 15.42 7.56 7.21
N THR A 28 15.72 6.29 6.90
CA THR A 28 16.56 5.93 5.74
C THR A 28 15.93 6.40 4.42
N LEU A 29 14.60 6.27 4.26
CA LEU A 29 13.89 6.76 3.07
C LEU A 29 13.97 8.28 2.91
N ILE A 30 13.97 9.02 4.02
CA ILE A 30 14.20 10.48 4.03
C ILE A 30 15.64 10.80 3.63
N GLU A 31 16.62 10.12 4.19
CA GLU A 31 18.06 10.33 3.94
C GLU A 31 18.45 10.10 2.47
N ILE A 32 17.91 9.04 1.85
CA ILE A 32 18.11 8.77 0.41
C ILE A 32 17.19 9.62 -0.49
N GLY A 33 16.39 10.51 0.11
CA GLY A 33 15.51 11.42 -0.60
C GLY A 33 14.36 10.73 -1.34
N SER A 34 13.93 9.53 -0.90
CA SER A 34 12.74 8.86 -1.45
C SER A 34 11.44 9.56 -1.05
N ILE A 35 11.42 10.19 0.11
CA ILE A 35 10.33 11.00 0.63
C ILE A 35 10.89 12.19 1.40
N THR A 36 10.18 13.31 1.47
CA THR A 36 10.55 14.45 2.31
C THR A 36 10.13 14.22 3.77
N ARG A 37 10.82 14.87 4.71
CA ARG A 37 10.47 14.80 6.14
C ARG A 37 9.04 15.25 6.40
N GLU A 38 8.60 16.32 5.75
CA GLU A 38 7.26 16.85 5.87
C GLU A 38 6.18 15.84 5.46
N ALA A 39 6.36 15.20 4.29
CA ALA A 39 5.45 14.17 3.81
C ALA A 39 5.49 12.90 4.67
N ALA A 40 6.65 12.56 5.25
CA ALA A 40 6.77 11.43 6.17
C ALA A 40 6.02 11.66 7.49
N GLU A 41 6.13 12.85 8.09
CA GLU A 41 5.37 13.23 9.29
C GLU A 41 3.87 13.34 9.01
N PHE A 42 3.49 13.81 7.82
CA PHE A 42 2.10 13.79 7.37
C PHE A 42 1.55 12.35 7.34
N LEU A 43 2.23 11.42 6.65
CA LEU A 43 1.80 10.01 6.59
C LEU A 43 1.81 9.33 7.95
N LYS A 44 2.79 9.64 8.81
CA LYS A 44 2.81 9.18 10.21
C LYS A 44 1.54 9.57 10.95
N SER A 45 1.14 10.83 10.85
CA SER A 45 -0.10 11.33 11.47
C SER A 45 -1.33 10.57 10.97
N LEU A 46 -1.40 10.28 9.67
CA LEU A 46 -2.50 9.53 9.07
C LEU A 46 -2.51 8.05 9.51
N VAL A 47 -1.34 7.40 9.57
CA VAL A 47 -1.25 6.02 10.07
C VAL A 47 -1.71 5.94 11.52
N ILE A 48 -1.25 6.85 12.39
CA ILE A 48 -1.67 6.90 13.80
C ILE A 48 -3.19 7.11 13.90
N ALA A 49 -3.75 8.00 13.07
CA ALA A 49 -5.19 8.33 13.09
C ALA A 49 -6.08 7.26 12.42
N GLY A 50 -5.52 6.17 11.89
CA GLY A 50 -6.31 5.09 11.32
C GLY A 50 -6.81 5.34 9.90
N TYR A 51 -6.07 6.09 9.08
CA TYR A 51 -6.39 6.21 7.65
C TYR A 51 -6.04 4.93 6.90
N ASN A 52 -6.92 4.48 6.05
CA ASN A 52 -6.68 3.37 5.13
C ASN A 52 -5.81 3.85 3.97
N ILE A 53 -4.58 3.31 3.87
CA ILE A 53 -3.59 3.78 2.91
C ILE A 53 -3.28 2.69 1.88
N PHE A 54 -3.39 3.05 0.61
CA PHE A 54 -3.04 2.19 -0.51
C PHE A 54 -1.74 2.65 -1.17
N ILE A 55 -0.73 1.77 -1.21
CA ILE A 55 0.57 2.08 -1.81
C ILE A 55 0.61 1.50 -3.22
N SER A 56 0.65 2.38 -4.20
CA SER A 56 0.66 2.09 -5.62
C SER A 56 2.04 2.28 -6.24
N GLY A 57 2.32 1.55 -7.31
CA GLY A 57 3.56 1.73 -8.07
C GLY A 57 3.92 0.54 -8.94
N GLY A 58 4.78 0.75 -9.92
CA GLY A 58 5.30 -0.29 -10.81
C GLY A 58 6.12 -1.36 -10.10
N THR A 59 6.51 -2.39 -10.84
CA THR A 59 7.41 -3.44 -10.34
C THR A 59 8.76 -2.82 -9.95
N GLY A 60 9.25 -3.17 -8.76
CA GLY A 60 10.55 -2.68 -8.26
C GLY A 60 10.54 -1.21 -7.81
N SER A 61 9.38 -0.54 -7.69
CA SER A 61 9.27 0.82 -7.15
C SER A 61 9.49 0.92 -5.63
N GLY A 62 9.50 -0.21 -4.91
CA GLY A 62 9.76 -0.25 -3.46
C GLY A 62 8.50 -0.30 -2.60
N LYS A 63 7.35 -0.70 -3.12
CA LYS A 63 6.06 -0.74 -2.39
C LYS A 63 6.14 -1.50 -1.06
N THR A 64 6.62 -2.74 -1.06
CA THR A 64 6.77 -3.57 0.15
C THR A 64 7.72 -2.92 1.16
N THR A 65 8.81 -2.32 0.69
CA THR A 65 9.76 -1.57 1.53
C THR A 65 9.08 -0.37 2.18
N PHE A 66 8.31 0.39 1.41
CA PHE A 66 7.59 1.56 1.89
C PHE A 66 6.47 1.17 2.85
N LEU A 67 5.73 0.09 2.56
CA LEU A 67 4.72 -0.47 3.45
C LEU A 67 5.33 -0.87 4.81
N ASN A 68 6.47 -1.55 4.81
CA ASN A 68 7.22 -1.88 6.02
C ASN A 68 7.61 -0.61 6.81
N ALA A 69 8.11 0.43 6.13
CA ALA A 69 8.49 1.68 6.79
C ALA A 69 7.29 2.40 7.41
N LEU A 70 6.13 2.43 6.74
CA LEU A 70 4.90 3.00 7.28
C LEU A 70 4.32 2.20 8.44
N SER A 71 4.40 0.88 8.39
CA SER A 71 3.85 0.01 9.44
C SER A 71 4.50 0.25 10.82
N CYS A 72 5.71 0.81 10.86
CA CYS A 72 6.38 1.20 12.11
C CYS A 72 5.67 2.36 12.86
N PHE A 73 4.73 3.05 12.21
CA PHE A 73 3.92 4.10 12.85
C PHE A 73 2.62 3.59 13.47
N ILE A 74 2.28 2.32 13.25
CA ILE A 74 1.11 1.69 13.85
C ILE A 74 1.31 1.62 15.37
N PRO A 75 0.32 2.00 16.19
CA PRO A 75 0.42 1.90 17.65
C PRO A 75 0.72 0.47 18.12
N GLU A 76 1.70 0.32 19.02
CA GLU A 76 2.15 -0.98 19.54
C GLU A 76 1.07 -1.78 20.29
N THR A 77 0.04 -1.09 20.76
CA THR A 77 -1.09 -1.67 21.51
C THR A 77 -2.11 -2.36 20.62
N GLU A 78 -2.06 -2.13 19.31
CA GLU A 78 -3.03 -2.68 18.38
C GLU A 78 -2.75 -4.15 18.01
N ARG A 79 -3.84 -4.88 17.73
CA ARG A 79 -3.77 -6.23 17.15
C ARG A 79 -3.68 -6.13 15.64
N LEU A 80 -2.53 -6.52 15.11
CA LEU A 80 -2.23 -6.47 13.69
C LEU A 80 -2.25 -7.86 13.06
N ILE A 81 -2.93 -7.99 11.91
CA ILE A 81 -2.86 -9.22 11.10
C ILE A 81 -2.25 -8.87 9.76
N THR A 82 -1.19 -9.58 9.36
CA THR A 82 -0.64 -9.50 8.01
C THR A 82 -1.11 -10.68 7.18
N VAL A 83 -1.40 -10.43 5.90
CA VAL A 83 -1.77 -11.45 4.92
C VAL A 83 -0.88 -11.27 3.69
N GLU A 84 -0.17 -12.32 3.29
CA GLU A 84 0.82 -12.26 2.21
C GLU A 84 0.82 -13.56 1.39
N ASP A 85 1.23 -13.49 0.12
CA ASP A 85 1.54 -14.67 -0.70
C ASP A 85 2.79 -15.39 -0.19
N SER A 86 3.78 -14.60 0.20
CA SER A 86 5.04 -15.04 0.82
C SER A 86 5.45 -13.99 1.84
N ALA A 87 5.94 -14.43 2.99
CA ALA A 87 6.31 -13.54 4.09
C ALA A 87 7.48 -12.62 3.70
N GLU A 88 7.17 -11.42 3.25
CA GLU A 88 8.11 -10.33 2.93
C GLU A 88 8.07 -9.19 3.95
N LEU A 89 6.96 -9.04 4.67
CA LEU A 89 6.78 -7.98 5.65
C LEU A 89 7.58 -8.25 6.92
N GLN A 90 8.37 -7.27 7.33
CA GLN A 90 9.24 -7.31 8.52
C GLN A 90 8.75 -6.32 9.57
N ILE A 91 7.50 -6.45 9.98
CA ILE A 91 6.88 -5.57 10.97
C ILE A 91 7.51 -5.80 12.33
N GLN A 92 7.92 -4.71 12.99
CA GLN A 92 8.56 -4.69 14.30
C GLN A 92 7.75 -3.83 15.29
N GLY A 93 7.96 -4.06 16.58
CA GLY A 93 7.36 -3.24 17.66
C GLY A 93 5.91 -3.60 18.02
N ILE A 94 5.22 -4.45 17.26
CA ILE A 94 3.84 -4.84 17.54
C ILE A 94 3.80 -6.14 18.34
N ALA A 95 3.34 -6.07 19.59
CA ALA A 95 3.29 -7.24 20.48
C ALA A 95 2.24 -8.27 20.03
N ASN A 96 1.09 -7.82 19.52
CA ASN A 96 -0.01 -8.68 19.09
C ASN A 96 -0.06 -8.77 17.56
N LEU A 97 0.94 -9.42 16.98
CA LEU A 97 1.09 -9.58 15.53
C LEU A 97 0.80 -11.03 15.12
N VAL A 98 -0.14 -11.22 14.19
CA VAL A 98 -0.43 -12.50 13.53
C VAL A 98 -0.03 -12.40 12.06
N ARG A 99 0.74 -13.38 11.58
CA ARG A 99 1.16 -13.46 10.19
C ARG A 99 0.47 -14.63 9.51
N LEU A 100 -0.23 -14.36 8.43
CA LEU A 100 -0.91 -15.36 7.60
C LEU A 100 -0.26 -15.38 6.22
N GLU A 101 0.15 -16.56 5.78
CA GLU A 101 0.77 -16.77 4.48
C GLU A 101 -0.09 -17.72 3.64
N ALA A 102 -0.29 -17.34 2.37
CA ALA A 102 -1.02 -18.16 1.42
C ALA A 102 -0.24 -19.45 1.12
N ARG A 103 -0.96 -20.47 0.72
CA ARG A 103 -0.37 -21.74 0.35
C ARG A 103 -0.88 -22.17 -1.01
N GLU A 104 0.03 -22.40 -1.93
CA GLU A 104 -0.29 -23.01 -3.22
C GLU A 104 -0.82 -24.45 -3.06
N ALA A 105 -1.59 -24.90 -4.05
CA ALA A 105 -2.03 -26.29 -4.09
C ALA A 105 -0.83 -27.24 -4.11
N ASN A 106 -0.98 -28.39 -3.48
CA ASN A 106 0.03 -29.46 -3.58
C ASN A 106 0.05 -30.08 -4.99
N LEU A 107 0.93 -31.04 -5.24
CA LEU A 107 1.07 -31.71 -6.54
C LEU A 107 -0.23 -32.40 -7.03
N GLU A 108 -1.16 -32.68 -6.11
CA GLU A 108 -2.48 -33.24 -6.42
C GLU A 108 -3.54 -32.18 -6.69
N GLY A 109 -3.19 -30.89 -6.68
CA GLY A 109 -4.12 -29.76 -6.84
C GLY A 109 -4.99 -29.48 -5.61
N LYS A 110 -4.60 -29.99 -4.42
CA LYS A 110 -5.38 -29.87 -3.17
C LYS A 110 -4.69 -29.00 -2.14
N ASN A 111 -5.45 -28.62 -1.10
CA ASN A 111 -4.96 -27.89 0.08
C ASN A 111 -4.41 -26.48 -0.21
N ALA A 112 -4.86 -25.83 -1.28
CA ALA A 112 -4.61 -24.41 -1.47
C ALA A 112 -5.29 -23.58 -0.37
N VAL A 113 -4.63 -22.50 0.06
CA VAL A 113 -5.21 -21.48 0.96
C VAL A 113 -4.94 -20.13 0.28
N SER A 114 -5.98 -19.52 -0.24
CA SER A 114 -5.86 -18.26 -0.99
C SER A 114 -5.76 -17.06 -0.04
N ILE A 115 -5.26 -15.94 -0.56
CA ILE A 115 -5.30 -14.63 0.14
C ILE A 115 -6.74 -14.29 0.55
N ARG A 116 -7.71 -14.59 -0.30
CA ARG A 116 -9.14 -14.35 -0.03
C ARG A 116 -9.63 -15.14 1.19
N ASP A 117 -9.25 -16.42 1.32
CA ASP A 117 -9.61 -17.27 2.48
C ASP A 117 -8.95 -16.75 3.75
N LEU A 118 -7.69 -16.30 3.65
CA LEU A 118 -6.96 -15.72 4.78
C LEU A 118 -7.59 -14.41 5.26
N LEU A 119 -8.01 -13.52 4.36
CA LEU A 119 -8.70 -12.28 4.72
C LEU A 119 -10.02 -12.56 5.43
N ARG A 120 -10.82 -13.50 4.92
CA ARG A 120 -12.07 -13.93 5.57
C ARG A 120 -11.84 -14.50 6.97
N SER A 121 -10.74 -15.22 7.15
CA SER A 121 -10.33 -15.74 8.45
C SER A 121 -9.85 -14.62 9.36
N ALA A 122 -9.04 -13.70 8.85
CA ALA A 122 -8.50 -12.55 9.57
C ALA A 122 -9.61 -11.68 10.17
N LEU A 123 -10.67 -11.39 9.41
CA LEU A 123 -11.85 -10.63 9.88
C LEU A 123 -12.54 -11.24 11.12
N ARG A 124 -12.41 -12.57 11.32
CA ARG A 124 -12.96 -13.28 12.49
C ARG A 124 -11.98 -13.35 13.67
N MET A 125 -10.75 -12.90 13.48
CA MET A 125 -9.72 -12.94 14.52
C MET A 125 -9.66 -11.65 15.34
N ARG A 126 -10.63 -10.76 15.17
CA ARG A 126 -10.75 -9.45 15.84
C ARG A 126 -9.48 -8.60 15.71
N PRO A 127 -9.01 -8.32 14.50
CA PRO A 127 -7.90 -7.39 14.29
C PRO A 127 -8.35 -5.94 14.53
N ASP A 128 -7.42 -5.09 14.98
CA ASP A 128 -7.58 -3.65 14.89
C ASP A 128 -7.28 -3.20 13.47
N ARG A 129 -6.21 -3.74 12.86
CA ARG A 129 -5.82 -3.47 11.46
C ARG A 129 -5.42 -4.73 10.71
N ILE A 130 -5.60 -4.67 9.40
CA ILE A 130 -5.13 -5.69 8.47
C ILE A 130 -4.11 -5.06 7.51
N ILE A 131 -2.95 -5.70 7.35
CA ILE A 131 -2.00 -5.37 6.30
C ILE A 131 -2.02 -6.48 5.26
N LEU A 132 -2.43 -6.14 4.06
CA LEU A 132 -2.33 -7.03 2.92
C LEU A 132 -1.11 -6.66 2.08
N GLY A 133 -0.17 -7.59 1.95
CA GLY A 133 1.08 -7.37 1.23
C GLY A 133 0.87 -6.84 -0.18
N GLU A 134 -0.03 -7.47 -0.94
CA GLU A 134 -0.42 -7.00 -2.28
C GLU A 134 -1.82 -7.48 -2.68
N VAL A 135 -2.58 -6.62 -3.35
CA VAL A 135 -3.87 -6.97 -3.98
C VAL A 135 -3.64 -7.31 -5.45
N ARG A 136 -4.00 -8.55 -5.86
CA ARG A 136 -3.80 -9.04 -7.23
C ARG A 136 -5.07 -9.54 -7.90
N ASP A 137 -6.06 -9.96 -7.12
CA ASP A 137 -7.26 -10.68 -7.58
C ASP A 137 -8.53 -10.22 -6.83
N ALA A 138 -9.55 -11.05 -6.85
CA ALA A 138 -10.82 -10.84 -6.15
C ALA A 138 -10.71 -10.67 -4.62
N ALA A 139 -9.52 -10.87 -4.03
CA ALA A 139 -9.27 -10.54 -2.62
C ALA A 139 -9.46 -9.04 -2.31
N ALA A 140 -9.48 -8.20 -3.36
CA ALA A 140 -9.88 -6.80 -3.25
C ALA A 140 -11.24 -6.62 -2.58
N CYS A 141 -12.20 -7.53 -2.82
CA CYS A 141 -13.54 -7.48 -2.22
C CYS A 141 -13.49 -7.57 -0.69
N GLU A 142 -12.74 -8.55 -0.17
CA GLU A 142 -12.59 -8.78 1.26
C GLU A 142 -11.79 -7.67 1.93
N LEU A 143 -10.77 -7.13 1.26
CA LEU A 143 -9.99 -6.00 1.76
C LEU A 143 -10.86 -4.74 1.89
N LEU A 144 -11.60 -4.36 0.84
CA LEU A 144 -12.51 -3.21 0.88
C LEU A 144 -13.60 -3.41 1.93
N THR A 145 -14.10 -4.65 2.09
CA THR A 145 -15.05 -4.98 3.15
C THR A 145 -14.42 -4.74 4.53
N ALA A 146 -13.18 -5.18 4.75
CA ALA A 146 -12.46 -4.94 6.00
C ALA A 146 -12.35 -3.44 6.30
N MET A 147 -11.88 -2.67 5.33
CA MET A 147 -11.69 -1.22 5.43
C MET A 147 -13.00 -0.47 5.69
N ASN A 148 -14.15 -1.00 5.22
CA ASN A 148 -15.48 -0.40 5.40
C ASN A 148 -16.23 -0.90 6.66
N THR A 149 -15.68 -1.87 7.40
CA THR A 149 -16.39 -2.51 8.54
C THR A 149 -15.63 -2.43 9.86
N GLY A 150 -14.90 -1.33 10.07
CA GLY A 150 -14.30 -1.02 11.37
C GLY A 150 -12.88 -1.55 11.58
N HIS A 151 -12.15 -1.88 10.50
CA HIS A 151 -10.73 -2.20 10.54
C HIS A 151 -9.94 -1.02 9.96
N ASP A 152 -10.20 0.17 10.51
CA ASP A 152 -9.56 1.42 10.09
C ASP A 152 -8.04 1.38 10.25
N GLY A 153 -7.34 2.07 9.34
CA GLY A 153 -5.87 2.09 9.32
C GLY A 153 -5.24 0.87 8.65
N SER A 154 -6.03 0.08 7.92
CA SER A 154 -5.52 -1.02 7.12
C SER A 154 -4.66 -0.51 5.97
N LEU A 155 -3.58 -1.24 5.67
CA LEU A 155 -2.61 -0.87 4.63
C LEU A 155 -2.53 -1.97 3.58
N SER A 156 -2.35 -1.56 2.31
CA SER A 156 -2.11 -2.52 1.24
C SER A 156 -1.26 -1.95 0.11
N THR A 157 -0.80 -2.82 -0.79
CA THR A 157 -0.11 -2.40 -2.00
C THR A 157 -0.77 -2.95 -3.26
N GLY A 158 -0.51 -2.29 -4.38
CA GLY A 158 -0.93 -2.77 -5.69
C GLY A 158 -0.09 -2.19 -6.82
N HIS A 159 -0.16 -2.83 -7.98
CA HIS A 159 0.57 -2.39 -9.16
C HIS A 159 -0.28 -1.45 -10.01
N ALA A 160 0.14 -0.19 -10.14
CA ALA A 160 -0.40 0.76 -11.10
C ALA A 160 0.63 1.86 -11.43
N ASN A 161 0.36 2.63 -12.48
CA ASN A 161 1.25 3.70 -12.95
C ASN A 161 0.87 5.07 -12.40
N SER A 162 -0.34 5.22 -11.89
CA SER A 162 -0.84 6.44 -11.25
C SER A 162 -1.85 6.11 -10.14
N PRO A 163 -2.18 7.06 -9.24
CA PRO A 163 -3.25 6.87 -8.26
C PRO A 163 -4.59 6.53 -8.92
N GLN A 164 -4.94 7.18 -10.03
CA GLN A 164 -6.18 6.91 -10.76
C GLN A 164 -6.18 5.51 -11.36
N ASP A 165 -5.07 5.06 -11.97
CA ASP A 165 -4.97 3.71 -12.52
C ASP A 165 -5.10 2.65 -11.42
N MET A 166 -4.65 2.97 -10.19
CA MET A 166 -4.81 2.05 -9.05
C MET A 166 -6.29 1.87 -8.70
N LEU A 167 -7.06 2.96 -8.66
CA LEU A 167 -8.51 2.88 -8.41
C LEU A 167 -9.23 2.12 -9.52
N ASN A 168 -8.92 2.41 -10.78
CA ASN A 168 -9.48 1.70 -11.94
C ASN A 168 -9.14 0.20 -11.92
N ARG A 169 -7.92 -0.14 -11.47
CA ARG A 169 -7.51 -1.54 -11.29
C ARG A 169 -8.30 -2.21 -10.17
N LEU A 170 -8.52 -1.52 -9.06
CA LEU A 170 -9.36 -2.04 -7.97
C LEU A 170 -10.80 -2.29 -8.42
N GLU A 171 -11.38 -1.39 -9.24
CA GLU A 171 -12.70 -1.63 -9.86
C GLU A 171 -12.71 -2.98 -10.59
N THR A 172 -11.70 -3.23 -11.42
CA THR A 172 -11.57 -4.48 -12.17
C THR A 172 -11.44 -5.69 -11.24
N LEU A 173 -10.59 -5.62 -10.22
CA LEU A 173 -10.36 -6.72 -9.28
C LEU A 173 -11.61 -7.04 -8.45
N VAL A 174 -12.40 -6.04 -8.07
CA VAL A 174 -13.67 -6.23 -7.38
C VAL A 174 -14.69 -6.92 -8.29
N LEU A 175 -14.81 -6.47 -9.54
CA LEU A 175 -15.72 -7.08 -10.52
C LEU A 175 -15.35 -8.53 -10.89
N MET A 176 -14.09 -8.93 -10.73
CA MET A 176 -13.69 -10.34 -10.85
C MET A 176 -14.25 -11.21 -9.72
N GLY A 177 -14.58 -10.64 -8.58
CA GLY A 177 -15.05 -11.35 -7.40
C GLY A 177 -16.51 -11.17 -7.05
N MET A 178 -17.17 -10.15 -7.59
CA MET A 178 -18.55 -9.76 -7.28
C MET A 178 -19.29 -9.29 -8.52
N ASP A 179 -20.52 -9.76 -8.70
CA ASP A 179 -21.43 -9.29 -9.75
C ASP A 179 -22.32 -8.17 -9.19
N ILE A 180 -21.79 -6.94 -9.22
CA ILE A 180 -22.47 -5.73 -8.73
C ILE A 180 -22.25 -4.57 -9.73
N PRO A 181 -23.15 -3.57 -9.74
CA PRO A 181 -22.99 -2.40 -10.63
C PRO A 181 -21.69 -1.65 -10.35
N LEU A 182 -21.04 -1.16 -11.42
CA LEU A 182 -19.76 -0.43 -11.32
C LEU A 182 -19.84 0.78 -10.38
N GLU A 183 -20.97 1.47 -10.36
CA GLU A 183 -21.20 2.62 -9.47
C GLU A 183 -21.14 2.20 -7.97
N ALA A 184 -21.69 1.03 -7.65
CA ALA A 184 -21.60 0.48 -6.30
C ALA A 184 -20.14 0.10 -5.94
N VAL A 185 -19.38 -0.44 -6.91
CA VAL A 185 -17.94 -0.73 -6.73
C VAL A 185 -17.18 0.57 -6.42
N ARG A 186 -17.39 1.62 -7.21
CA ARG A 186 -16.77 2.94 -7.01
C ARG A 186 -17.10 3.53 -5.64
N SER A 187 -18.36 3.45 -5.25
CA SER A 187 -18.80 3.90 -3.93
C SER A 187 -18.09 3.16 -2.80
N GLN A 188 -17.95 1.82 -2.91
CA GLN A 188 -17.22 1.02 -1.93
C GLN A 188 -15.74 1.38 -1.87
N ILE A 189 -15.08 1.59 -3.01
CA ILE A 189 -13.66 1.98 -3.06
C ILE A 189 -13.48 3.37 -2.45
N ALA A 190 -14.34 4.35 -2.82
CA ALA A 190 -14.25 5.72 -2.33
C ALA A 190 -14.51 5.84 -0.82
N SER A 191 -15.29 4.92 -0.23
CA SER A 191 -15.51 4.89 1.23
C SER A 191 -14.45 4.09 1.99
N ALA A 192 -13.78 3.13 1.33
CA ALA A 192 -12.81 2.25 1.97
C ALA A 192 -11.40 2.85 2.02
N ILE A 193 -10.98 3.55 0.98
CA ILE A 193 -9.61 4.05 0.83
C ILE A 193 -9.60 5.55 1.10
N ASP A 194 -8.78 5.99 2.04
CA ASP A 194 -8.62 7.40 2.35
C ASP A 194 -7.46 8.03 1.54
N ILE A 195 -6.34 7.31 1.40
CA ILE A 195 -5.10 7.84 0.81
C ILE A 195 -4.50 6.84 -0.17
N VAL A 196 -4.04 7.35 -1.31
CA VAL A 196 -3.22 6.61 -2.27
C VAL A 196 -1.82 7.24 -2.32
N VAL A 197 -0.79 6.44 -2.06
CA VAL A 197 0.62 6.85 -2.18
C VAL A 197 1.20 6.23 -3.43
N GLN A 198 1.55 7.04 -4.42
CA GLN A 198 2.16 6.58 -5.67
C GLN A 198 3.68 6.57 -5.57
N LEU A 199 4.29 5.42 -5.78
CA LEU A 199 5.72 5.26 -5.90
C LEU A 199 6.15 5.13 -7.36
N GLY A 200 7.30 5.72 -7.69
CA GLY A 200 7.90 5.58 -9.01
C GLY A 200 9.38 5.23 -8.93
N ARG A 201 9.86 4.64 -10.02
CA ARG A 201 11.29 4.49 -10.29
C ARG A 201 11.65 5.46 -11.39
N LEU A 202 12.50 6.44 -11.07
CA LEU A 202 12.93 7.46 -12.03
C LEU A 202 13.97 6.91 -13.02
N ARG A 203 14.34 7.73 -14.03
CA ARG A 203 15.28 7.34 -15.08
C ARG A 203 16.70 7.05 -14.56
N ASP A 204 17.11 7.69 -13.46
CA ASP A 204 18.35 7.43 -12.71
C ASP A 204 18.26 6.17 -11.83
N ARG A 205 17.16 5.44 -11.92
CA ARG A 205 16.82 4.24 -11.12
C ARG A 205 16.56 4.52 -9.64
N SER A 206 16.57 5.77 -9.19
CA SER A 206 16.14 6.13 -7.85
C SER A 206 14.63 5.83 -7.66
N ARG A 207 14.23 5.55 -6.43
CA ARG A 207 12.84 5.27 -6.06
C ARG A 207 12.32 6.44 -5.25
N LYS A 208 11.21 7.03 -5.69
CA LYS A 208 10.64 8.23 -5.08
C LYS A 208 9.13 8.05 -4.84
N VAL A 209 8.62 8.71 -3.81
CA VAL A 209 7.20 9.01 -3.72
C VAL A 209 6.90 10.10 -4.74
N LEU A 210 6.01 9.81 -5.67
CA LEU A 210 5.63 10.74 -6.74
C LEU A 210 4.41 11.56 -6.37
N THR A 211 3.42 10.95 -5.71
CA THR A 211 2.18 11.60 -5.32
C THR A 211 1.66 10.99 -4.03
N ILE A 212 1.10 11.83 -3.16
CA ILE A 212 0.22 11.42 -2.07
C ILE A 212 -1.12 12.07 -2.34
N ALA A 213 -2.13 11.26 -2.66
CA ALA A 213 -3.46 11.72 -3.02
C ALA A 213 -4.50 11.26 -2.01
N GLU A 214 -5.40 12.16 -1.62
CA GLU A 214 -6.61 11.86 -0.87
C GLU A 214 -7.68 11.35 -1.82
N VAL A 215 -8.42 10.32 -1.43
CA VAL A 215 -9.68 9.92 -2.05
C VAL A 215 -10.78 10.81 -1.44
N ALA A 216 -11.13 11.89 -2.15
CA ALA A 216 -12.01 12.93 -1.64
C ALA A 216 -13.51 12.59 -1.74
N GLY A 217 -13.85 11.37 -2.18
CA GLY A 217 -15.22 10.89 -2.33
C GLY A 217 -15.62 10.69 -3.79
N MET A 218 -16.91 10.87 -4.07
CA MET A 218 -17.51 10.66 -5.41
C MET A 218 -18.10 11.96 -5.95
N GLN A 219 -17.91 12.22 -7.24
CA GLN A 219 -18.56 13.27 -7.98
C GLN A 219 -18.97 12.76 -9.35
N GLU A 220 -20.24 12.93 -9.73
CA GLU A 220 -20.79 12.52 -11.04
C GLU A 220 -20.49 11.06 -11.42
N GLY A 221 -20.55 10.15 -10.44
CA GLY A 221 -20.28 8.72 -10.63
C GLY A 221 -18.79 8.34 -10.75
N HIS A 222 -17.87 9.28 -10.51
CA HIS A 222 -16.42 9.06 -10.53
C HIS A 222 -15.79 9.32 -9.16
N ILE A 223 -14.74 8.56 -8.85
CA ILE A 223 -13.94 8.77 -7.63
C ILE A 223 -13.06 10.01 -7.85
N VAL A 224 -13.11 10.94 -6.91
CA VAL A 224 -12.32 12.17 -6.93
C VAL A 224 -11.05 12.00 -6.14
N LEU A 225 -9.91 12.26 -6.78
CA LEU A 225 -8.60 12.32 -6.14
C LEU A 225 -8.19 13.78 -5.95
N ARG A 226 -7.55 14.05 -4.81
CA ARG A 226 -6.93 15.34 -4.50
C ARG A 226 -5.47 15.12 -4.13
N ASP A 227 -4.57 15.65 -4.94
CA ASP A 227 -3.13 15.55 -4.67
C ASP A 227 -2.77 16.47 -3.51
N ILE A 228 -2.29 15.89 -2.42
CA ILE A 228 -1.80 16.62 -1.24
C ILE A 228 -0.30 16.91 -1.37
N PHE A 229 0.46 15.91 -1.85
CA PHE A 229 1.87 16.09 -2.20
C PHE A 229 2.13 15.59 -3.62
N GLN A 230 3.01 16.31 -4.34
CA GLN A 230 3.43 15.96 -5.68
C GLN A 230 4.93 16.14 -5.84
N PHE A 231 5.58 15.18 -6.49
CA PHE A 231 7.00 15.28 -6.83
C PHE A 231 7.20 16.31 -7.93
N GLN A 232 8.06 17.28 -7.66
CA GLN A 232 8.45 18.32 -8.61
C GLN A 232 9.88 18.05 -9.05
N GLU A 233 10.04 17.62 -10.30
CA GLU A 233 11.34 17.49 -10.94
C GLU A 233 11.86 18.88 -11.31
N ARG A 234 13.14 19.15 -11.01
CA ARG A 234 13.81 20.43 -11.30
C ARG A 234 14.90 20.31 -12.35
N GLY A 235 15.27 19.10 -12.74
CA GLY A 235 16.29 18.82 -13.74
C GLY A 235 17.12 17.60 -13.40
N GLU A 236 18.34 17.58 -13.89
CA GLU A 236 19.29 16.49 -13.74
C GLU A 236 20.65 17.06 -13.33
N ALA A 237 21.31 16.40 -12.38
CA ALA A 237 22.67 16.75 -11.97
C ALA A 237 23.69 16.24 -12.99
N GLU A 238 24.96 16.71 -12.90
CA GLU A 238 26.05 16.34 -13.82
C GLU A 238 26.30 14.80 -13.84
N ASP A 239 26.01 14.10 -12.77
CA ASP A 239 26.13 12.62 -12.64
C ASP A 239 24.93 11.87 -13.19
N GLY A 240 23.93 12.53 -13.77
CA GLY A 240 22.70 11.94 -14.29
C GLY A 240 21.63 11.69 -13.22
N THR A 241 21.84 12.10 -11.97
CA THR A 241 20.86 11.98 -10.90
C THR A 241 19.70 12.95 -11.11
N VAL A 242 18.46 12.47 -10.97
CA VAL A 242 17.26 13.33 -11.07
C VAL A 242 17.15 14.22 -9.83
N VAL A 243 17.19 15.51 -10.07
CA VAL A 243 17.01 16.54 -9.03
C VAL A 243 15.55 16.92 -8.92
N GLY A 244 14.99 16.78 -7.74
CA GLY A 244 13.60 17.12 -7.45
C GLY A 244 13.23 16.73 -6.02
N ASN A 245 12.08 17.19 -5.57
CA ASN A 245 11.57 16.83 -4.26
C ASN A 245 10.05 16.74 -4.27
N LEU A 246 9.52 15.98 -3.30
CA LEU A 246 8.10 15.89 -3.02
C LEU A 246 7.66 17.16 -2.29
N GLN A 247 6.69 17.89 -2.82
CA GLN A 247 6.22 19.16 -2.27
C GLN A 247 4.74 19.10 -1.94
N TRP A 248 4.35 19.77 -0.88
CA TRP A 248 2.95 20.02 -0.59
C TRP A 248 2.33 20.93 -1.66
N THR A 249 1.14 20.55 -2.14
CA THR A 249 0.44 21.28 -3.22
C THR A 249 -0.33 22.51 -2.72
N GLY A 250 -0.46 22.70 -1.41
CA GLY A 250 -1.35 23.67 -0.78
C GLY A 250 -2.75 23.13 -0.52
N ALA A 251 -3.09 21.95 -1.01
CA ALA A 251 -4.38 21.32 -0.75
C ALA A 251 -4.44 20.79 0.69
N LYS A 252 -5.60 20.98 1.32
CA LYS A 252 -5.91 20.45 2.66
C LYS A 252 -6.72 19.17 2.52
N LEU A 253 -6.60 18.27 3.50
CA LEU A 253 -7.49 17.12 3.61
C LEU A 253 -8.94 17.57 3.74
N SER A 254 -9.83 16.90 3.03
CA SER A 254 -11.27 17.15 3.14
C SER A 254 -11.92 16.31 4.25
N GLN A 255 -11.35 15.13 4.55
CA GLN A 255 -11.85 14.23 5.57
C GLN A 255 -10.91 14.23 6.78
N THR A 256 -11.22 15.03 7.81
CA THR A 256 -10.41 15.21 9.03
C THR A 256 -10.94 14.46 10.25
N THR A 257 -12.11 13.84 10.16
CA THR A 257 -12.79 13.20 11.29
C THR A 257 -11.91 12.18 12.01
N LYS A 258 -11.16 11.35 11.28
CA LYS A 258 -10.24 10.35 11.88
C LYS A 258 -9.11 11.02 12.66
N LEU A 259 -8.56 12.14 12.17
CA LEU A 259 -7.54 12.94 12.89
C LEU A 259 -8.11 13.55 14.16
N GLU A 260 -9.30 14.12 14.08
CA GLU A 260 -9.98 14.76 15.23
C GLU A 260 -10.28 13.73 16.33
N LEU A 261 -10.82 12.55 15.95
CA LEU A 261 -11.11 11.47 16.89
C LEU A 261 -9.83 10.89 17.53
N ALA A 262 -8.74 10.82 16.78
CA ALA A 262 -7.44 10.37 17.29
C ALA A 262 -6.68 11.44 18.07
N GLY A 263 -7.13 12.70 18.07
CA GLY A 263 -6.44 13.82 18.70
C GLY A 263 -5.09 14.15 18.04
N VAL A 264 -4.93 13.82 16.75
CA VAL A 264 -3.69 13.96 15.99
C VAL A 264 -3.78 15.20 15.10
N LYS A 265 -2.69 15.98 15.05
CA LYS A 265 -2.55 17.12 14.13
C LYS A 265 -1.63 16.74 12.97
N VAL A 266 -1.97 17.18 11.77
CA VAL A 266 -1.08 17.08 10.60
C VAL A 266 -0.19 18.31 10.47
N PRO A 267 1.07 18.16 9.99
CA PRO A 267 2.00 19.28 9.82
C PRO A 267 1.54 20.30 8.76
N CYS A 268 0.76 19.85 7.77
CA CYS A 268 0.25 20.65 6.65
C CYS A 268 -1.26 20.86 6.84
N GLY A 269 -1.69 21.95 7.40
CA GLY A 269 -3.09 22.22 7.73
C GLY A 269 -3.48 23.69 7.64
#